data_591c7d9e03f39c1eebcc512d960826bc
#
_entry.id   591c7d9e03f39c1eebcc512d960826bc
#
_cell.length_a   1.000
_cell.length_b   1.000
_cell.length_c   1.000
_cell.angle_alpha   90.00
_cell.angle_beta   90.00
_cell.angle_gamma   90.00
#
_symmetry.space_group_name_H-M   'P 1'
#
loop_
_entity.id
_entity.type
_entity.pdbx_description
1 polymer ?
#
loop_
_entity_poly.entity_id
_entity_poly.type
_entity_poly.pdbx_seq_one_letter_code
_entity_poly.pdbx_strand_id
1 'polypeptide(L)'
;MLVHSYYDLYQFEYDKHDKEITTTDQMKQSDNDLFQLIYFFVERELVLQDRAEIIPVQKFPAGKLVYGISEYDSEEYNSIADFYYENDVLEIRIPWLLLNFRDPSRKEIEGDFWANEWFCEMTIDGIKIGLSGEGERAEMKEFQWENWDYYPYFERLRKSYFMLRDQYENLEPVTTS
;
A
#
# COMPACT_ATOMS: atom_id res chain seq x y z
N MET A 1 -7.11 0.08 6.54
CA MET A 1 -6.02 -0.76 7.10
C MET A 1 -5.26 0.06 8.13
N LEU A 2 -4.90 -0.54 9.24
CA LEU A 2 -4.08 0.09 10.27
C LEU A 2 -2.73 -0.63 10.31
N VAL A 3 -1.68 0.12 10.57
CA VAL A 3 -0.33 -0.39 10.74
C VAL A 3 0.20 0.00 12.12
N HIS A 4 1.03 -0.84 12.70
CA HIS A 4 1.76 -0.49 13.91
C HIS A 4 2.71 0.67 13.60
N SER A 5 2.70 1.72 14.42
CA SER A 5 3.42 2.98 14.15
C SER A 5 4.92 2.79 13.90
N TYR A 6 5.53 1.82 14.60
CA TYR A 6 6.95 1.50 14.42
C TYR A 6 7.30 1.00 13.02
N TYR A 7 6.36 0.33 12.33
CA TYR A 7 6.56 -0.25 11.00
C TYR A 7 5.89 0.53 9.88
N ASP A 8 5.45 1.76 10.15
CA ASP A 8 4.92 2.64 9.12
C ASP A 8 6.07 3.34 8.38
N LEU A 9 6.44 2.78 7.22
CA LEU A 9 7.52 3.31 6.39
C LEU A 9 7.30 4.77 5.98
N TYR A 10 6.06 5.14 5.67
CA TYR A 10 5.75 6.52 5.27
C TYR A 10 5.88 7.49 6.44
N GLN A 11 5.45 7.09 7.63
CA GLN A 11 5.63 7.88 8.83
C GLN A 11 7.11 8.00 9.21
N PHE A 12 7.87 6.91 9.05
CA PHE A 12 9.31 6.92 9.25
C PHE A 12 10.01 7.94 8.34
N GLU A 13 9.68 7.93 7.05
CA GLU A 13 10.25 8.91 6.11
C GLU A 13 9.94 10.34 6.52
N TYR A 14 8.69 10.60 6.88
CA TYR A 14 8.25 11.91 7.32
C TYR A 14 8.99 12.37 8.58
N ASP A 15 8.97 11.57 9.62
CA ASP A 15 9.56 11.91 10.91
C ASP A 15 11.08 12.09 10.83
N LYS A 16 11.76 11.26 10.05
CA LYS A 16 13.20 11.38 9.81
C LYS A 16 13.56 12.72 9.15
N HIS A 17 12.71 13.22 8.28
CA HIS A 17 12.95 14.48 7.59
C HIS A 17 12.58 15.70 8.43
N ASP A 18 11.52 15.63 9.19
CA ASP A 18 11.09 16.72 10.08
C ASP A 18 11.85 16.78 11.40
N LYS A 19 12.68 15.77 11.67
CA LYS A 19 13.53 15.68 12.88
C LYS A 19 12.76 15.61 14.21
N GLU A 20 11.51 15.26 14.17
CA GLU A 20 10.72 15.09 15.39
C GLU A 20 11.09 13.78 16.10
N ILE A 21 11.32 12.71 15.33
CA ILE A 21 11.76 11.40 15.85
C ILE A 21 12.94 10.93 15.02
N THR A 22 14.11 10.89 15.65
CA THR A 22 15.37 10.63 14.96
C THR A 22 16.08 9.35 15.41
N THR A 23 15.57 8.68 16.43
CA THR A 23 16.22 7.48 16.98
C THR A 23 15.23 6.36 17.26
N THR A 24 15.70 5.12 17.14
CA THR A 24 14.94 3.91 17.49
C THR A 24 14.41 3.95 18.93
N ASP A 25 15.19 4.51 19.86
CA ASP A 25 14.79 4.58 21.27
C ASP A 25 13.63 5.55 21.47
N GLN A 26 13.59 6.66 20.75
CA GLN A 26 12.46 7.59 20.76
C GLN A 26 11.20 6.93 20.21
N MET A 27 11.34 6.16 19.13
CA MET A 27 10.23 5.42 18.54
C MET A 27 9.69 4.33 19.48
N LYS A 28 10.57 3.58 20.12
CA LYS A 28 10.18 2.58 21.12
C LYS A 28 9.52 3.19 22.35
N GLN A 29 9.93 4.39 22.77
CA GLN A 29 9.28 5.11 23.86
C GLN A 29 7.88 5.62 23.48
N SER A 30 7.68 5.97 22.22
CA SER A 30 6.37 6.37 21.71
C SER A 30 5.49 5.18 21.34
N ASP A 31 6.06 3.98 21.31
CA ASP A 31 5.33 2.75 21.04
C ASP A 31 4.42 2.38 22.21
N ASN A 32 3.15 2.51 21.98
CA ASN A 32 2.09 2.26 22.95
C ASN A 32 1.15 1.15 22.47
N ASP A 33 1.64 0.24 21.64
CA ASP A 33 0.85 -0.82 20.99
C ASP A 33 -0.33 -0.30 20.14
N LEU A 34 -0.28 0.95 19.71
CA LEU A 34 -1.32 1.54 18.89
C LEU A 34 -1.06 1.30 17.41
N PHE A 35 -2.13 0.96 16.73
CA PHE A 35 -2.18 0.90 15.29
C PHE A 35 -2.81 2.18 14.75
N GLN A 36 -2.20 2.74 13.71
CA GLN A 36 -2.66 3.98 13.06
C GLN A 36 -2.98 3.75 11.60
N LEU A 37 -3.72 4.69 11.00
CA LEU A 37 -3.97 4.68 9.57
C LEU A 37 -2.67 4.96 8.81
N ILE A 38 -2.45 4.23 7.73
CA ILE A 38 -1.34 4.51 6.81
C ILE A 38 -1.70 5.76 5.99
N TYR A 39 -0.80 6.73 6.00
CA TYR A 39 -0.87 7.93 5.18
C TYR A 39 0.23 7.93 4.12
N PHE A 40 -0.12 8.36 2.93
CA PHE A 40 0.83 8.69 1.88
C PHE A 40 1.09 10.21 1.92
N PHE A 41 2.35 10.59 2.00
CA PHE A 41 2.79 11.98 1.99
C PHE A 41 3.20 12.35 0.57
N VAL A 42 2.57 13.38 -0.01
CA VAL A 42 2.86 13.81 -1.38
C VAL A 42 4.03 14.77 -1.42
N GLU A 43 4.07 15.69 -0.46
CA GLU A 43 5.10 16.73 -0.40
C GLU A 43 5.39 17.09 1.06
N ARG A 44 6.59 17.62 1.27
CA ARG A 44 6.97 18.26 2.53
C ARG A 44 6.39 19.66 2.58
N GLU A 45 6.50 20.26 3.75
CA GLU A 45 6.24 21.68 3.90
C GLU A 45 7.12 22.49 2.94
N LEU A 46 6.50 23.32 2.12
CA LEU A 46 7.17 24.20 1.17
C LEU A 46 7.07 25.63 1.66
N VAL A 47 8.21 26.29 1.81
CA VAL A 47 8.27 27.71 2.11
C VAL A 47 8.50 28.48 0.83
N LEU A 48 7.50 29.23 0.38
CA LEU A 48 7.61 30.13 -0.76
C LEU A 48 8.28 31.42 -0.31
N GLN A 49 9.56 31.57 -0.60
CA GLN A 49 10.40 32.67 -0.09
C GLN A 49 9.94 34.06 -0.55
N ASP A 50 9.40 34.17 -1.73
CA ASP A 50 8.90 35.41 -2.34
C ASP A 50 7.54 35.86 -1.81
N ARG A 51 6.78 35.00 -1.16
CA ARG A 51 5.44 35.32 -0.62
C ARG A 51 5.33 35.17 0.88
N ALA A 52 6.36 34.70 1.55
CA ALA A 52 6.32 34.31 2.96
C ALA A 52 5.14 33.34 3.27
N GLU A 53 4.78 32.52 2.31
CA GLU A 53 3.67 31.58 2.38
C GLU A 53 4.23 30.18 2.66
N ILE A 54 3.60 29.50 3.59
CA ILE A 54 3.90 28.11 3.93
C ILE A 54 2.81 27.23 3.35
N ILE A 55 3.17 26.33 2.44
CA ILE A 55 2.29 25.27 1.97
C ILE A 55 2.48 24.08 2.92
N PRO A 56 1.45 23.71 3.69
CA PRO A 56 1.57 22.63 4.66
C PRO A 56 1.73 21.27 3.98
N VAL A 57 2.26 20.31 4.71
CA VAL A 57 2.37 18.91 4.27
C VAL A 57 1.02 18.39 3.82
N GLN A 58 1.00 17.79 2.62
CA GLN A 58 -0.19 17.12 2.09
C GLN A 58 -0.08 15.61 2.33
N LYS A 59 -1.06 15.07 3.04
CA LYS A 59 -1.15 13.64 3.34
C LYS A 59 -2.52 13.09 2.99
N PHE A 60 -2.54 11.88 2.46
CA PHE A 60 -3.75 11.17 2.08
C PHE A 60 -3.81 9.80 2.76
N PRO A 61 -4.99 9.37 3.25
CA PRO A 61 -5.11 8.04 3.85
C PRO A 61 -4.97 6.96 2.77
N ALA A 62 -3.84 6.25 2.78
CA ALA A 62 -3.56 5.15 1.84
C ALA A 62 -4.15 3.80 2.30
N GLY A 63 -4.47 3.68 3.58
CA GLY A 63 -4.96 2.43 4.17
C GLY A 63 -6.47 2.22 4.11
N LYS A 64 -7.23 3.06 3.40
CA LYS A 64 -8.67 2.87 3.26
C LYS A 64 -8.95 1.74 2.28
N LEU A 65 -9.57 0.66 2.76
CA LEU A 65 -9.94 -0.47 1.92
C LEU A 65 -11.21 -0.16 1.12
N VAL A 66 -11.22 -0.60 -0.13
CA VAL A 66 -12.33 -0.42 -1.07
C VAL A 66 -13.06 -1.74 -1.24
N TYR A 67 -14.37 -1.72 -1.02
CA TYR A 67 -15.23 -2.87 -1.29
C TYR A 67 -15.47 -3.03 -2.79
N GLY A 68 -15.43 -4.27 -3.30
CA GLY A 68 -15.73 -4.60 -4.68
C GLY A 68 -15.17 -5.95 -5.10
N ILE A 69 -15.54 -6.38 -6.28
CA ILE A 69 -15.12 -7.67 -6.85
C ILE A 69 -13.77 -7.52 -7.53
N SER A 70 -12.78 -8.29 -7.08
CA SER A 70 -11.42 -8.31 -7.61
C SER A 70 -11.19 -9.43 -8.64
N GLU A 71 -12.17 -10.27 -8.89
CA GLU A 71 -12.11 -11.35 -9.87
C GLU A 71 -12.09 -10.77 -11.30
N TYR A 72 -11.01 -11.06 -12.03
CA TYR A 72 -10.70 -10.36 -13.30
C TYR A 72 -11.68 -10.66 -14.45
N ASP A 73 -12.37 -11.80 -14.43
CA ASP A 73 -13.35 -12.23 -15.42
C ASP A 73 -14.79 -11.84 -15.06
N SER A 74 -15.01 -11.27 -13.89
CA SER A 74 -16.31 -10.74 -13.49
C SER A 74 -16.67 -9.47 -14.29
N GLU A 75 -17.93 -9.34 -14.68
CA GLU A 75 -18.45 -8.10 -15.29
C GLU A 75 -18.38 -6.89 -14.35
N GLU A 76 -18.46 -7.14 -13.04
CA GLU A 76 -18.40 -6.14 -11.98
C GLU A 76 -16.98 -5.91 -11.45
N TYR A 77 -15.97 -6.40 -12.17
CA TYR A 77 -14.57 -6.25 -11.77
C TYR A 77 -14.20 -4.82 -11.44
N ASN A 78 -13.58 -4.66 -10.28
CA ASN A 78 -13.00 -3.40 -9.84
C ASN A 78 -11.51 -3.60 -9.52
N SER A 79 -10.61 -3.00 -10.32
CA SER A 79 -9.16 -3.15 -10.16
C SER A 79 -8.60 -2.56 -8.87
N ILE A 80 -9.37 -1.73 -8.18
CA ILE A 80 -8.99 -1.12 -6.90
C ILE A 80 -9.75 -1.72 -5.71
N ALA A 81 -10.49 -2.82 -5.92
CA ALA A 81 -11.16 -3.51 -4.83
C ALA A 81 -10.13 -4.21 -3.93
N ASP A 82 -10.26 -4.01 -2.64
CA ASP A 82 -9.40 -4.60 -1.62
C ASP A 82 -10.11 -5.71 -0.86
N PHE A 83 -11.43 -5.69 -0.78
CA PHE A 83 -12.17 -6.74 -0.10
C PHE A 83 -13.57 -6.93 -0.68
N TYR A 84 -14.04 -8.16 -0.54
CA TYR A 84 -15.38 -8.59 -0.92
C TYR A 84 -15.90 -9.59 0.12
N TYR A 85 -17.19 -9.54 0.39
CA TYR A 85 -17.84 -10.47 1.30
C TYR A 85 -19.12 -11.00 0.69
N GLU A 86 -19.19 -12.31 0.58
CA GLU A 86 -20.40 -13.02 0.11
C GLU A 86 -20.43 -14.45 0.67
N ASN A 87 -21.63 -14.97 0.97
CA ASN A 87 -21.83 -16.35 1.41
C ASN A 87 -20.93 -16.79 2.58
N ASP A 88 -20.77 -15.92 3.58
CA ASP A 88 -19.90 -16.13 4.75
C ASP A 88 -18.39 -16.28 4.42
N VAL A 89 -17.99 -15.89 3.21
CA VAL A 89 -16.59 -15.82 2.79
C VAL A 89 -16.16 -14.37 2.70
N LEU A 90 -15.09 -14.04 3.41
CA LEU A 90 -14.42 -12.74 3.29
C LEU A 90 -13.14 -12.91 2.47
N GLU A 91 -13.09 -12.28 1.32
CA GLU A 91 -11.89 -12.16 0.50
C GLU A 91 -11.23 -10.81 0.75
N ILE A 92 -9.91 -10.80 1.00
CA ILE A 92 -9.14 -9.58 1.22
C ILE A 92 -7.92 -9.63 0.32
N ARG A 93 -7.68 -8.53 -0.39
CA ARG A 93 -6.52 -8.33 -1.26
C ARG A 93 -5.71 -7.14 -0.75
N ILE A 94 -4.54 -7.41 -0.22
CA ILE A 94 -3.63 -6.39 0.28
C ILE A 94 -2.41 -6.33 -0.64
N PRO A 95 -2.08 -5.17 -1.22
CA PRO A 95 -0.86 -5.01 -1.99
C PRO A 95 0.37 -5.33 -1.14
N TRP A 96 1.33 -6.04 -1.70
CA TRP A 96 2.59 -6.38 -1.02
C TRP A 96 3.32 -5.16 -0.47
N LEU A 97 3.25 -4.04 -1.17
CA LEU A 97 3.83 -2.78 -0.72
C LEU A 97 3.27 -2.28 0.62
N LEU A 98 1.97 -2.50 0.88
CA LEU A 98 1.36 -2.14 2.17
C LEU A 98 1.78 -3.08 3.31
N LEU A 99 2.40 -4.19 3.00
CA LEU A 99 3.00 -5.13 3.94
C LEU A 99 4.53 -4.97 4.02
N ASN A 100 5.06 -3.87 3.50
CA ASN A 100 6.49 -3.55 3.45
C ASN A 100 7.36 -4.57 2.68
N PHE A 101 6.77 -5.28 1.71
CA PHE A 101 7.55 -6.12 0.82
C PHE A 101 8.26 -5.29 -0.25
N ARG A 102 9.57 -5.51 -0.39
CA ARG A 102 10.40 -5.03 -1.50
C ARG A 102 10.31 -5.97 -2.68
N ASP A 103 10.53 -7.25 -2.40
CA ASP A 103 10.46 -8.32 -3.39
C ASP A 103 9.75 -9.54 -2.79
N PRO A 104 8.44 -9.67 -3.00
CA PRO A 104 7.71 -10.83 -2.51
C PRO A 104 8.12 -12.14 -3.19
N SER A 105 8.73 -12.09 -4.39
CA SER A 105 9.21 -13.28 -5.09
C SER A 105 10.37 -13.97 -4.35
N ARG A 106 11.14 -13.17 -3.60
CA ARG A 106 12.26 -13.61 -2.78
C ARG A 106 11.99 -13.55 -1.29
N LYS A 107 10.76 -13.15 -0.90
CA LYS A 107 10.36 -12.94 0.48
C LYS A 107 11.16 -11.83 1.18
N GLU A 108 11.59 -10.84 0.41
CA GLU A 108 12.34 -9.71 0.91
C GLU A 108 11.40 -8.59 1.37
N ILE A 109 11.59 -8.15 2.61
CA ILE A 109 10.83 -7.05 3.21
C ILE A 109 11.77 -5.93 3.62
N GLU A 110 11.22 -4.73 3.79
CA GLU A 110 11.89 -3.68 4.55
C GLU A 110 12.00 -4.14 6.01
N GLY A 111 13.23 -4.14 6.52
CA GLY A 111 13.50 -4.56 7.89
C GLY A 111 13.26 -3.45 8.91
N ASP A 112 14.05 -3.47 9.97
CA ASP A 112 14.02 -2.43 11.00
C ASP A 112 14.76 -1.17 10.52
N PHE A 113 14.05 -0.29 9.84
CA PHE A 113 14.61 0.94 9.29
C PHE A 113 14.99 1.98 10.36
N TRP A 114 14.42 1.91 11.55
CA TRP A 114 14.83 2.76 12.68
C TRP A 114 16.17 2.35 13.26
N ALA A 115 16.43 1.03 13.32
CA ALA A 115 17.70 0.51 13.83
C ALA A 115 18.83 0.64 12.80
N ASN A 116 18.54 0.59 11.51
CA ASN A 116 19.52 0.47 10.43
C ASN A 116 19.57 1.67 9.48
N GLU A 117 19.00 2.78 9.87
CA GLU A 117 19.07 4.07 9.18
C GLU A 117 18.63 4.05 7.69
N TRP A 118 17.67 3.25 7.30
CA TRP A 118 17.29 3.15 5.90
C TRP A 118 17.97 2.02 5.13
N PHE A 119 17.26 1.37 4.26
CA PHE A 119 17.70 0.22 3.44
C PHE A 119 18.12 -1.03 4.22
N CYS A 120 17.39 -1.38 5.24
CA CYS A 120 17.54 -2.69 5.84
C CYS A 120 16.69 -3.70 5.08
N GLU A 121 17.36 -4.59 4.38
CA GLU A 121 16.75 -5.72 3.70
C GLU A 121 16.74 -6.93 4.63
N MET A 122 15.57 -7.56 4.77
CA MET A 122 15.40 -8.75 5.57
C MET A 122 14.60 -9.79 4.79
N THR A 123 15.07 -11.05 4.81
CA THR A 123 14.33 -12.17 4.25
C THR A 123 13.51 -12.84 5.34
N ILE A 124 12.27 -13.20 5.03
CA ILE A 124 11.36 -13.91 5.93
C ILE A 124 10.97 -15.26 5.34
N ASP A 125 10.54 -16.19 6.17
CA ASP A 125 10.06 -17.51 5.70
C ASP A 125 8.60 -17.48 5.26
N GLY A 126 7.79 -16.65 5.92
CA GLY A 126 6.37 -16.53 5.65
C GLY A 126 5.72 -15.43 6.47
N ILE A 127 4.41 -15.31 6.35
CA ILE A 127 3.61 -14.34 7.10
C ILE A 127 2.61 -15.08 8.00
N LYS A 128 2.30 -14.50 9.16
CA LYS A 128 1.28 -15.02 10.06
C LYS A 128 0.00 -14.20 9.90
N ILE A 129 -1.07 -14.88 9.61
CA ILE A 129 -2.39 -14.30 9.40
C ILE A 129 -3.33 -14.82 10.47
N GLY A 130 -4.04 -13.91 11.11
CA GLY A 130 -5.06 -14.25 12.10
C GLY A 130 -6.26 -13.34 11.96
N LEU A 131 -7.43 -13.85 12.35
CA LEU A 131 -8.66 -13.08 12.46
C LEU A 131 -9.00 -12.94 13.94
N SER A 132 -9.41 -11.76 14.36
CA SER A 132 -9.95 -11.57 15.71
C SER A 132 -11.33 -10.95 15.61
N GLY A 133 -12.27 -11.50 16.38
CA GLY A 133 -13.61 -10.93 16.57
C GLY A 133 -13.77 -10.38 17.98
N GLU A 134 -14.97 -9.91 18.32
CA GLU A 134 -15.29 -9.44 19.68
C GLU A 134 -15.08 -10.56 20.72
N GLY A 135 -13.97 -10.47 21.44
CA GLY A 135 -13.68 -11.34 22.59
C GLY A 135 -12.95 -12.63 22.29
N GLU A 136 -12.68 -12.97 21.05
CA GLU A 136 -11.92 -14.17 20.68
C GLU A 136 -10.65 -13.80 19.93
N ARG A 137 -9.52 -14.32 20.39
CA ARG A 137 -8.25 -14.24 19.70
C ARG A 137 -8.16 -15.43 18.75
N ALA A 138 -8.29 -15.20 17.45
CA ALA A 138 -8.16 -16.27 16.49
C ALA A 138 -6.74 -16.84 16.47
N GLU A 139 -6.66 -18.13 16.23
CA GLU A 139 -5.38 -18.79 16.00
C GLU A 139 -4.70 -18.21 14.77
N MET A 140 -3.44 -17.82 14.91
CA MET A 140 -2.65 -17.35 13.78
C MET A 140 -2.21 -18.53 12.92
N LYS A 141 -2.51 -18.47 11.63
CA LYS A 141 -2.02 -19.42 10.64
C LYS A 141 -0.83 -18.83 9.89
N GLU A 142 0.20 -19.63 9.70
CA GLU A 142 1.35 -19.24 8.91
C GLU A 142 1.09 -19.55 7.44
N PHE A 143 1.34 -18.56 6.59
CA PHE A 143 1.31 -18.68 5.15
C PHE A 143 2.73 -18.58 4.61
N GLN A 144 3.16 -19.62 3.90
CA GLN A 144 4.46 -19.74 3.24
C GLN A 144 4.25 -19.96 1.76
N TRP A 145 5.21 -19.51 0.95
CA TRP A 145 5.23 -19.72 -0.49
C TRP A 145 6.63 -20.00 -0.99
N GLU A 146 6.73 -20.63 -2.14
CA GLU A 146 8.00 -20.86 -2.82
C GLU A 146 8.43 -19.58 -3.55
N ASN A 147 9.75 -19.38 -3.68
CA ASN A 147 10.27 -18.29 -4.49
C ASN A 147 9.84 -18.46 -5.94
N TRP A 148 9.59 -17.36 -6.64
CA TRP A 148 9.23 -17.40 -8.05
C TRP A 148 10.07 -16.43 -8.88
N ASP A 149 10.37 -16.85 -10.14
CA ASP A 149 11.19 -16.07 -11.07
C ASP A 149 10.35 -15.25 -12.05
N TYR A 150 9.03 -15.39 -12.02
CA TYR A 150 8.12 -14.66 -12.88
C TYR A 150 6.86 -14.27 -12.11
N TYR A 151 6.27 -13.14 -12.48
CA TYR A 151 4.99 -12.72 -11.93
C TYR A 151 3.86 -13.37 -12.73
N PRO A 152 3.03 -14.23 -12.14
CA PRO A 152 1.78 -14.62 -12.77
C PRO A 152 0.90 -13.36 -12.86
N TYR A 153 0.56 -12.97 -14.06
CA TYR A 153 -0.33 -11.85 -14.31
C TYR A 153 -1.39 -12.23 -15.33
N PHE A 154 -2.54 -11.60 -15.18
CA PHE A 154 -3.62 -11.67 -16.16
C PHE A 154 -3.75 -10.32 -16.85
N GLU A 155 -3.66 -10.33 -18.16
CA GLU A 155 -3.90 -9.13 -18.93
C GLU A 155 -5.38 -8.85 -19.05
N ARG A 156 -5.79 -7.67 -18.62
CA ARG A 156 -7.13 -7.17 -18.85
C ARG A 156 -7.06 -5.73 -19.34
N LEU A 157 -7.61 -5.52 -20.53
CA LEU A 157 -7.72 -4.19 -21.06
C LEU A 157 -8.72 -3.36 -20.23
N ARG A 158 -8.28 -2.19 -19.81
CA ARG A 158 -9.14 -1.26 -19.05
C ARG A 158 -10.31 -0.80 -19.92
N LYS A 159 -11.46 -0.52 -19.30
CA LYS A 159 -12.63 0.02 -20.01
C LYS A 159 -12.29 1.27 -20.83
N SER A 160 -11.39 2.12 -20.34
CA SER A 160 -10.90 3.29 -21.05
C SER A 160 -10.21 2.97 -22.38
N TYR A 161 -9.58 1.79 -22.54
CA TYR A 161 -9.00 1.38 -23.80
C TYR A 161 -10.07 1.27 -24.90
N PHE A 162 -11.17 0.61 -24.61
CA PHE A 162 -12.26 0.43 -25.59
C PHE A 162 -12.88 1.78 -25.95
N MET A 163 -13.08 2.67 -24.97
CA MET A 163 -13.59 4.01 -25.23
C MET A 163 -12.65 4.82 -26.12
N LEU A 164 -11.34 4.77 -25.86
CA LEU A 164 -10.35 5.45 -26.69
C LEU A 164 -10.27 4.86 -28.09
N ARG A 165 -10.25 3.52 -28.20
CA ARG A 165 -10.27 2.84 -29.50
C ARG A 165 -11.45 3.30 -30.35
N ASP A 166 -12.65 3.26 -29.78
CA ASP A 166 -13.88 3.64 -30.48
C ASP A 166 -13.87 5.11 -30.91
N GLN A 167 -13.26 5.99 -30.10
CA GLN A 167 -13.06 7.40 -30.48
C GLN A 167 -12.07 7.54 -31.64
N TYR A 168 -10.95 6.82 -31.61
CA TYR A 168 -9.94 6.89 -32.69
C TYR A 168 -10.45 6.28 -34.01
N GLU A 169 -11.24 5.22 -33.97
CA GLU A 169 -11.86 4.60 -35.15
C GLU A 169 -12.87 5.54 -35.85
N ASN A 170 -13.46 6.47 -35.10
CA ASN A 170 -14.43 7.43 -35.61
C ASN A 170 -13.81 8.81 -35.99
N LEU A 171 -12.48 8.97 -35.88
CA LEU A 171 -11.81 10.18 -36.30
C LEU A 171 -11.73 10.23 -37.84
N GLU A 172 -12.29 11.27 -38.44
CA GLU A 172 -12.09 11.54 -39.85
C GLU A 172 -10.63 12.00 -40.10
N PRO A 173 -9.99 11.54 -41.18
CA PRO A 173 -8.65 12.00 -41.53
C PRO A 173 -8.67 13.51 -41.75
N VAL A 174 -7.73 14.23 -41.09
CA VAL A 174 -7.55 15.66 -41.33
C VAL A 174 -7.09 15.84 -42.75
N THR A 175 -7.97 16.31 -43.62
CA THR A 175 -7.59 16.75 -44.97
C THR A 175 -6.83 18.07 -44.83
N THR A 176 -5.50 18.00 -44.88
CA THR A 176 -4.65 19.20 -45.07
C THR A 176 -4.88 19.73 -46.49
N SER A 177 -5.54 20.85 -46.58
CA SER A 177 -5.65 21.67 -47.80
C SER A 177 -4.38 22.45 -48.04
#